data_c99c60ccdfaf18dbba0fc0fdc32be7a1
#
_entry.id   c99c60ccdfaf18dbba0fc0fdc32be7a1
#
_cell.length_a   1.000
_cell.length_b   1.000
_cell.length_c   1.000
_cell.angle_alpha   90.00
_cell.angle_beta   90.00
_cell.angle_gamma   90.00
#
_symmetry.space_group_name_H-M   'P 1'
#
loop_
_entity.id
_entity.type
_entity.pdbx_description
1 polymer ?
#
loop_
_entity_poly.entity_id
_entity_poly.type
_entity_poly.pdbx_seq_one_letter_code
_entity_poly.pdbx_strand_id
1 'polypeptide(L)'
;MESFSTITQNLGFSRTSSIANGELFYVSKFKNLSSSFKCQKSRNALCVVKAVADSSVENTNKEAIKPVYSSTPSNRPLRTPHSGYHFDGSTRKFFEGWFFKVSIPECRQSFCFMYSVESPSFTKKLSSFEELQYGPRFTGVGAQILGADDKYICQYSEESSNFWGSRHELMLGNTFIAQNSAKPPNKEVPPQEFNRRVSEGFQVTPVWHQGSICDDGRTDYTGIVKTASWEYSTRPIYGWGDVNSKQKSTAGWPAAFPVFEPHWQVCMAAGLSTGWIEWDGQRFEFQNAPSYSEKNWGGAFPRKWFWVQCSVFEGAIGDVALTAGGGLRRLPGLSETFESAALIGIHYGGIFYEFVPWNASVSWEITPWGKWHIFAESETHMVELEATTEDPGTTLRAPTEELGLAPACRDTCFGDLRLQLWERKSNGSKGKVILDVTSNMAGLEVGGGPWFNTWKAKAQMPEIVTRAINVPVDLDSIFSLTPFLKPPGL
;
A
#
# COMPACT_ATOMS: atom_id res chain seq x y z
N MET A 1 33.10 20.27 46.19
CA MET A 1 34.28 19.44 46.27
C MET A 1 34.19 18.49 45.11
N GLU A 2 34.98 18.76 44.24
CA GLU A 2 35.84 18.34 43.15
C GLU A 2 35.06 18.16 41.85
N SER A 3 35.11 19.00 40.86
CA SER A 3 36.08 19.52 39.88
C SER A 3 36.92 18.47 39.18
N PHE A 4 36.65 18.28 37.86
CA PHE A 4 37.62 17.96 36.77
C PHE A 4 36.91 18.14 35.44
N SER A 5 37.19 19.08 34.71
CA SER A 5 38.22 19.64 33.85
C SER A 5 38.15 19.06 32.42
N THR A 6 37.89 20.00 31.55
CA THR A 6 37.90 20.10 30.10
C THR A 6 39.19 19.59 29.44
N ILE A 7 39.09 18.89 28.29
CA ILE A 7 40.14 18.86 27.27
C ILE A 7 39.50 19.05 25.89
N THR A 8 39.74 20.25 25.35
CA THR A 8 39.62 20.59 23.92
C THR A 8 40.90 20.22 23.21
N GLN A 9 40.82 19.57 22.06
CA GLN A 9 41.90 19.60 21.06
C GLN A 9 41.34 19.94 19.68
N ASN A 10 41.79 21.11 19.23
CA ASN A 10 41.74 21.60 17.85
C ASN A 10 42.67 20.79 16.95
N LEU A 11 42.24 20.47 15.74
CA LEU A 11 43.12 20.23 14.61
C LEU A 11 42.59 20.94 13.36
N GLY A 12 43.45 21.77 12.82
CA GLY A 12 43.20 22.78 11.87
C GLY A 12 43.06 22.32 10.42
N PHE A 13 42.48 23.19 9.66
CA PHE A 13 42.41 23.21 8.20
C PHE A 13 43.73 23.55 7.56
N SER A 14 44.10 22.87 6.48
CA SER A 14 44.94 23.44 5.41
C SER A 14 44.45 22.92 4.05
N ARG A 15 44.06 23.90 3.24
CA ARG A 15 43.82 23.76 1.79
C ARG A 15 45.16 23.82 1.06
N THR A 16 45.35 22.95 0.07
CA THR A 16 46.11 23.31 -1.15
C THR A 16 45.59 22.56 -2.34
N SER A 17 45.30 23.29 -3.39
CA SER A 17 44.96 22.90 -4.75
C SER A 17 46.18 22.53 -5.55
N SER A 18 46.13 21.54 -6.43
CA SER A 18 46.81 21.60 -7.73
C SER A 18 46.22 20.56 -8.71
N ILE A 19 46.10 21.01 -9.93
CA ILE A 19 45.63 20.38 -11.16
C ILE A 19 46.75 19.56 -11.77
N ALA A 20 46.47 18.38 -12.36
CA ALA A 20 46.99 17.98 -13.69
C ALA A 20 46.54 16.55 -14.12
N ASN A 21 46.15 16.54 -15.38
CA ASN A 21 45.84 15.48 -16.33
C ASN A 21 46.56 14.12 -16.21
N GLY A 22 45.86 13.05 -16.58
CA GLY A 22 46.51 11.79 -16.94
C GLY A 22 45.51 10.63 -17.15
N GLU A 23 45.11 10.43 -18.41
CA GLU A 23 44.40 9.20 -18.88
C GLU A 23 45.27 7.97 -18.67
N LEU A 24 44.68 6.86 -18.27
CA LEU A 24 45.26 5.53 -18.48
C LEU A 24 44.12 4.49 -18.66
N PHE A 25 44.00 4.08 -19.92
CA PHE A 25 43.17 2.93 -20.35
C PHE A 25 43.81 1.63 -19.83
N TYR A 26 42.99 0.76 -19.21
CA TYR A 26 43.31 -0.64 -19.09
C TYR A 26 42.25 -1.48 -19.80
N VAL A 27 42.65 -2.03 -20.97
CA VAL A 27 41.90 -3.08 -21.67
C VAL A 27 42.40 -4.43 -21.15
N SER A 28 41.54 -5.19 -20.53
CA SER A 28 41.79 -6.61 -20.30
C SER A 28 40.80 -7.45 -21.11
N LYS A 29 41.35 -8.14 -22.10
CA LYS A 29 40.71 -9.21 -22.87
C LYS A 29 40.46 -10.41 -21.96
N PHE A 30 39.21 -10.85 -21.85
CA PHE A 30 38.93 -12.23 -21.41
C PHE A 30 38.31 -13.02 -22.54
N LYS A 31 38.89 -14.22 -22.73
CA LYS A 31 38.57 -15.18 -23.77
C LYS A 31 37.22 -15.84 -23.56
N ASN A 32 36.52 -16.06 -24.69
CA ASN A 32 35.37 -16.93 -24.83
C ASN A 32 35.61 -18.34 -24.29
N LEU A 33 34.73 -18.79 -23.39
CA LEU A 33 34.44 -20.21 -23.20
C LEU A 33 32.97 -20.43 -23.45
N SER A 34 32.68 -21.06 -24.60
CA SER A 34 31.34 -21.51 -24.97
C SER A 34 31.02 -22.80 -24.19
N SER A 35 30.00 -22.77 -23.35
CA SER A 35 29.32 -23.97 -22.91
C SER A 35 27.85 -23.83 -23.29
N SER A 36 27.44 -24.68 -24.22
CA SER A 36 26.09 -24.80 -24.72
C SER A 36 25.18 -25.41 -23.66
N PHE A 37 24.34 -24.61 -23.02
CA PHE A 37 23.16 -25.09 -22.33
C PHE A 37 21.95 -24.94 -23.27
N LYS A 38 21.35 -26.07 -23.64
CA LYS A 38 20.06 -26.12 -24.33
C LYS A 38 18.98 -25.67 -23.37
N CYS A 39 18.53 -24.44 -23.50
CA CYS A 39 17.30 -23.96 -22.86
C CYS A 39 16.11 -24.54 -23.62
N GLN A 40 15.32 -25.38 -22.97
CA GLN A 40 14.01 -25.81 -23.44
C GLN A 40 13.08 -24.58 -23.45
N LYS A 41 12.64 -24.17 -24.63
CA LYS A 41 11.61 -23.15 -24.78
C LYS A 41 10.29 -23.66 -24.19
N SER A 42 9.91 -23.17 -23.04
CA SER A 42 8.52 -23.24 -22.61
C SER A 42 7.71 -22.31 -23.51
N ARG A 43 6.57 -22.80 -23.98
CA ARG A 43 5.65 -22.05 -24.86
C ARG A 43 5.03 -20.91 -24.05
N ASN A 44 5.47 -19.69 -24.33
CA ASN A 44 4.83 -18.49 -23.84
C ASN A 44 3.40 -18.43 -24.38
N ALA A 45 2.42 -18.47 -23.50
CA ALA A 45 1.07 -18.03 -23.82
C ALA A 45 1.15 -16.52 -24.13
N LEU A 46 0.87 -16.15 -25.40
CA LEU A 46 0.81 -14.74 -25.77
C LEU A 46 -0.39 -14.09 -25.07
N CYS A 47 -0.11 -13.24 -24.12
CA CYS A 47 -1.04 -12.21 -23.71
C CYS A 47 -1.26 -11.29 -24.92
N VAL A 48 -2.50 -11.13 -25.38
CA VAL A 48 -2.81 -10.32 -26.58
C VAL A 48 -2.70 -8.86 -26.20
N VAL A 49 -1.50 -8.33 -26.33
CA VAL A 49 -1.20 -6.91 -26.24
C VAL A 49 -1.48 -6.32 -27.62
N LYS A 50 -2.52 -5.52 -27.76
CA LYS A 50 -2.74 -4.73 -28.97
C LYS A 50 -1.96 -3.42 -28.88
N ALA A 51 -0.75 -3.41 -29.45
CA ALA A 51 -0.18 -2.16 -29.91
C ALA A 51 -0.95 -1.71 -31.15
N VAL A 52 -1.46 -0.48 -31.17
CA VAL A 52 -2.04 0.14 -32.37
C VAL A 52 -0.88 0.54 -33.27
N ALA A 53 -0.49 -0.36 -34.18
CA ALA A 53 0.29 -0.04 -35.36
C ALA A 53 -0.31 -0.82 -36.52
N ASP A 54 -0.56 -0.09 -37.58
CA ASP A 54 -1.32 -0.29 -38.78
C ASP A 54 -1.12 -1.65 -39.52
N SER A 55 -2.24 -2.11 -40.11
CA SER A 55 -2.48 -2.96 -41.27
C SER A 55 -2.53 -4.48 -41.12
N SER A 56 -3.72 -4.94 -41.52
CA SER A 56 -4.16 -6.16 -42.17
C SER A 56 -4.45 -7.44 -41.38
N VAL A 57 -5.77 -7.62 -41.18
CA VAL A 57 -6.61 -8.84 -41.32
C VAL A 57 -6.37 -10.02 -40.39
N GLU A 58 -7.17 -10.10 -39.38
CA GLU A 58 -8.18 -11.14 -39.14
C GLU A 58 -9.21 -10.69 -38.13
N ASN A 59 -10.44 -10.52 -38.59
CA ASN A 59 -11.57 -9.98 -37.84
C ASN A 59 -12.19 -11.09 -36.98
N THR A 60 -11.67 -11.29 -35.75
CA THR A 60 -12.46 -11.83 -34.65
C THR A 60 -12.88 -10.64 -33.80
N ASN A 61 -14.12 -10.19 -33.92
CA ASN A 61 -14.75 -9.20 -33.04
C ASN A 61 -14.76 -9.72 -31.61
N LYS A 62 -13.65 -9.58 -30.86
CA LYS A 62 -13.71 -9.57 -29.41
C LYS A 62 -14.27 -8.21 -29.03
N GLU A 63 -15.52 -8.17 -28.56
CA GLU A 63 -16.08 -6.97 -27.95
C GLU A 63 -15.13 -6.51 -26.84
N ALA A 64 -14.80 -5.20 -26.86
CA ALA A 64 -13.98 -4.59 -25.80
C ALA A 64 -14.67 -4.78 -24.44
N ILE A 65 -13.92 -5.19 -23.44
CA ILE A 65 -14.43 -5.35 -22.07
C ILE A 65 -14.89 -4.00 -21.57
N LYS A 66 -16.19 -3.89 -21.28
CA LYS A 66 -16.80 -2.65 -20.74
C LYS A 66 -17.21 -2.88 -19.29
N PRO A 67 -16.60 -2.16 -18.34
CA PRO A 67 -17.04 -2.23 -16.95
C PRO A 67 -18.44 -1.62 -16.81
N VAL A 68 -19.20 -2.16 -15.88
CA VAL A 68 -20.56 -1.68 -15.57
C VAL A 68 -20.51 -0.78 -14.35
N TYR A 69 -20.79 0.49 -14.56
CA TYR A 69 -20.91 1.45 -13.45
C TYR A 69 -22.17 1.18 -12.63
N SER A 70 -22.00 1.17 -11.32
CA SER A 70 -23.09 1.32 -10.37
C SER A 70 -22.66 2.33 -9.30
N SER A 71 -23.59 3.18 -8.88
CA SER A 71 -23.33 4.07 -7.74
C SER A 71 -23.17 3.26 -6.47
N THR A 72 -22.40 3.80 -5.53
CA THR A 72 -22.17 3.13 -4.23
C THR A 72 -23.47 2.96 -3.46
N PRO A 73 -23.85 1.75 -3.05
CA PRO A 73 -25.02 1.51 -2.22
C PRO A 73 -24.90 2.23 -0.86
N SER A 74 -25.98 2.81 -0.37
CA SER A 74 -26.03 3.51 0.92
C SER A 74 -25.76 2.58 2.13
N ASN A 75 -26.11 1.29 1.99
CA ASN A 75 -25.85 0.26 3.01
C ASN A 75 -25.13 -0.91 2.37
N ARG A 76 -23.81 -1.04 2.63
CA ARG A 76 -23.01 -2.14 2.15
C ARG A 76 -22.79 -3.19 3.25
N PRO A 77 -23.21 -4.46 3.04
CA PRO A 77 -23.01 -5.51 4.05
C PRO A 77 -21.53 -5.77 4.36
N LEU A 78 -20.63 -5.51 3.40
CA LEU A 78 -19.18 -5.72 3.53
C LEU A 78 -18.41 -4.43 3.85
N ARG A 79 -19.09 -3.37 4.32
CA ARG A 79 -18.41 -2.16 4.78
C ARG A 79 -17.54 -2.51 5.98
N THR A 80 -16.24 -2.19 5.90
CA THR A 80 -15.35 -2.29 7.05
C THR A 80 -15.42 -1.02 7.92
N PRO A 81 -15.17 -1.09 9.23
CA PRO A 81 -14.93 0.09 10.04
C PRO A 81 -13.82 0.94 9.45
N HIS A 82 -13.84 2.23 9.70
CA HIS A 82 -12.83 3.18 9.20
C HIS A 82 -12.73 3.29 7.67
N SER A 83 -13.80 2.94 6.94
CA SER A 83 -13.84 3.09 5.47
C SER A 83 -13.88 4.56 5.03
N GLY A 84 -14.46 5.45 5.84
CA GLY A 84 -14.61 6.85 5.49
C GLY A 84 -13.34 7.67 5.72
N TYR A 85 -13.38 8.94 5.27
CA TYR A 85 -12.29 9.90 5.38
C TYR A 85 -12.17 10.46 6.80
N HIS A 86 -10.96 10.37 7.40
CA HIS A 86 -10.72 10.65 8.82
C HIS A 86 -10.37 12.09 9.15
N PHE A 87 -10.13 12.95 8.18
CA PHE A 87 -9.77 14.34 8.47
C PHE A 87 -10.83 15.05 9.30
N ASP A 88 -10.43 15.52 10.48
CA ASP A 88 -11.32 16.14 11.45
C ASP A 88 -11.43 17.68 11.34
N GLY A 89 -10.66 18.27 10.39
CA GLY A 89 -10.58 19.72 10.20
C GLY A 89 -9.63 20.41 11.18
N SER A 90 -8.93 19.67 12.04
CA SER A 90 -7.95 20.23 12.97
C SER A 90 -6.67 20.70 12.26
N THR A 91 -5.85 21.47 12.99
CA THR A 91 -4.56 21.96 12.50
C THR A 91 -3.41 21.01 12.81
N ARG A 92 -3.68 19.84 13.38
CA ARG A 92 -2.64 18.82 13.60
C ARG A 92 -2.11 18.28 12.27
N LYS A 93 -0.87 17.80 12.29
CA LYS A 93 -0.31 17.11 11.12
C LYS A 93 -1.19 15.91 10.79
N PHE A 94 -1.57 15.80 9.52
CA PHE A 94 -2.47 14.76 9.05
C PHE A 94 -2.06 14.27 7.68
N PHE A 95 -2.15 12.97 7.49
CA PHE A 95 -2.20 12.35 6.17
C PHE A 95 -3.27 11.27 6.17
N GLU A 96 -3.79 10.97 5.01
CA GLU A 96 -4.55 9.76 4.72
C GLU A 96 -4.19 9.26 3.33
N GLY A 97 -3.85 7.97 3.25
CA GLY A 97 -3.49 7.30 2.01
C GLY A 97 -4.36 6.07 1.78
N TRP A 98 -4.70 5.83 0.52
CA TRP A 98 -5.50 4.68 0.06
C TRP A 98 -4.71 3.90 -0.97
N PHE A 99 -4.71 2.60 -0.84
CA PHE A 99 -4.04 1.67 -1.74
C PHE A 99 -5.04 0.69 -2.33
N PHE A 100 -4.97 0.50 -3.65
CA PHE A 100 -5.79 -0.46 -4.39
C PHE A 100 -4.90 -1.24 -5.33
N LYS A 101 -5.09 -2.57 -5.41
CA LYS A 101 -4.33 -3.43 -6.29
C LYS A 101 -5.26 -4.24 -7.17
N VAL A 102 -4.95 -4.32 -8.46
CA VAL A 102 -5.54 -5.25 -9.43
C VAL A 102 -4.43 -6.11 -9.97
N SER A 103 -4.58 -7.42 -9.89
CA SER A 103 -3.62 -8.39 -10.42
C SER A 103 -4.21 -9.08 -11.64
N ILE A 104 -3.48 -9.12 -12.75
CA ILE A 104 -3.88 -9.71 -14.03
C ILE A 104 -2.99 -10.94 -14.29
N PRO A 105 -3.40 -12.13 -13.78
CA PRO A 105 -2.56 -13.34 -13.85
C PRO A 105 -2.23 -13.75 -15.27
N GLU A 106 -3.14 -13.50 -16.22
CA GLU A 106 -3.03 -13.90 -17.63
C GLU A 106 -1.80 -13.32 -18.31
N CYS A 107 -1.35 -12.13 -17.88
CA CYS A 107 -0.13 -11.51 -18.37
C CYS A 107 0.93 -11.30 -17.29
N ARG A 108 0.69 -11.82 -16.08
CA ARG A 108 1.57 -11.65 -14.91
C ARG A 108 1.88 -10.19 -14.64
N GLN A 109 0.87 -9.33 -14.65
CA GLN A 109 1.00 -7.91 -14.35
C GLN A 109 0.09 -7.51 -13.17
N SER A 110 0.51 -6.52 -12.41
CA SER A 110 -0.30 -5.91 -11.36
C SER A 110 -0.26 -4.39 -11.49
N PHE A 111 -1.33 -3.74 -11.03
CA PHE A 111 -1.44 -2.29 -10.96
C PHE A 111 -1.84 -1.90 -9.54
N CYS A 112 -0.99 -1.14 -8.87
CA CYS A 112 -1.19 -0.62 -7.52
C CYS A 112 -1.45 0.87 -7.60
N PHE A 113 -2.69 1.28 -7.29
CA PHE A 113 -3.11 2.68 -7.26
C PHE A 113 -2.99 3.19 -5.83
N MET A 114 -2.26 4.28 -5.64
CA MET A 114 -2.03 4.92 -4.36
C MET A 114 -2.51 6.37 -4.44
N TYR A 115 -3.49 6.71 -3.61
CA TYR A 115 -3.98 8.07 -3.46
C TYR A 115 -3.64 8.58 -2.09
N SER A 116 -3.28 9.84 -1.98
CA SER A 116 -2.96 10.44 -0.69
C SER A 116 -3.42 11.88 -0.60
N VAL A 117 -3.74 12.31 0.61
CA VAL A 117 -3.98 13.70 0.95
C VAL A 117 -3.23 14.03 2.23
N GLU A 118 -2.55 15.17 2.23
CA GLU A 118 -1.81 15.68 3.38
C GLU A 118 -2.40 17.03 3.79
N SER A 119 -2.70 17.17 5.07
CA SER A 119 -3.12 18.40 5.76
C SER A 119 -3.95 19.37 4.87
N PRO A 120 -5.14 18.99 4.38
CA PRO A 120 -5.84 19.70 3.30
C PRO A 120 -6.37 21.09 3.65
N SER A 121 -6.32 21.51 4.91
CA SER A 121 -6.86 22.79 5.36
C SER A 121 -5.82 23.90 5.55
N PHE A 122 -4.57 23.68 5.15
CA PHE A 122 -3.52 24.66 5.40
C PHE A 122 -3.47 25.79 4.37
N THR A 123 -4.35 26.75 4.49
CA THR A 123 -4.20 28.07 3.85
C THR A 123 -3.34 29.05 4.66
N LYS A 124 -3.05 28.74 5.94
CA LYS A 124 -2.30 29.61 6.84
C LYS A 124 -0.89 29.07 7.08
N LYS A 125 0.13 29.87 6.77
CA LYS A 125 1.51 29.58 7.19
C LYS A 125 1.56 29.44 8.71
N LEU A 126 2.24 28.39 9.18
CA LEU A 126 2.53 28.22 10.60
C LEU A 126 3.46 29.34 11.07
N SER A 127 3.32 29.74 12.32
CA SER A 127 4.35 30.52 13.01
C SER A 127 5.57 29.64 13.28
N SER A 128 6.77 30.25 13.36
CA SER A 128 8.00 29.50 13.68
C SER A 128 7.92 28.72 14.98
N PHE A 129 7.07 29.16 15.92
CA PHE A 129 6.82 28.44 17.17
C PHE A 129 5.97 27.18 16.96
N GLU A 130 4.95 27.24 16.13
CA GLU A 130 4.11 26.07 15.79
C GLU A 130 4.92 25.07 14.96
N GLU A 131 5.80 25.52 14.04
CA GLU A 131 6.70 24.62 13.30
C GLU A 131 7.70 23.93 14.24
N LEU A 132 8.25 24.65 15.22
CA LEU A 132 9.15 24.09 16.23
C LEU A 132 8.44 23.07 17.12
N GLN A 133 7.19 23.32 17.47
CA GLN A 133 6.40 22.46 18.37
C GLN A 133 5.85 21.23 17.67
N TYR A 134 5.40 21.33 16.42
CA TYR A 134 4.66 20.28 15.72
C TYR A 134 5.39 19.73 14.46
N GLY A 135 6.56 20.28 14.15
CA GLY A 135 7.30 19.96 12.93
C GLY A 135 6.69 20.58 11.65
N PRO A 136 7.36 20.39 10.50
CA PRO A 136 6.87 20.91 9.24
C PRO A 136 5.54 20.25 8.84
N ARG A 137 4.68 21.02 8.19
CA ARG A 137 3.41 20.54 7.64
C ARG A 137 3.45 20.62 6.13
N PHE A 138 3.00 19.56 5.51
CA PHE A 138 2.91 19.44 4.07
C PHE A 138 1.44 19.41 3.68
N THR A 139 1.10 20.07 2.60
CA THR A 139 -0.24 20.11 2.03
C THR A 139 -0.18 19.59 0.61
N GLY A 140 -1.10 18.72 0.24
CA GLY A 140 -1.18 18.29 -1.14
C GLY A 140 -2.03 17.04 -1.33
N VAL A 141 -2.20 16.69 -2.60
CA VAL A 141 -2.88 15.47 -3.05
C VAL A 141 -1.96 14.77 -4.03
N GLY A 142 -1.75 13.47 -3.82
CA GLY A 142 -0.99 12.61 -4.70
C GLY A 142 -1.85 11.51 -5.32
N ALA A 143 -1.56 11.18 -6.57
CA ALA A 143 -2.01 9.97 -7.24
C ALA A 143 -0.79 9.28 -7.85
N GLN A 144 -0.56 8.04 -7.46
CA GLN A 144 0.59 7.25 -7.88
C GLN A 144 0.13 5.90 -8.39
N ILE A 145 0.82 5.33 -9.36
CA ILE A 145 0.58 3.96 -9.82
C ILE A 145 1.93 3.26 -10.01
N LEU A 146 2.10 2.12 -9.33
CA LEU A 146 3.06 1.10 -9.70
C LEU A 146 2.34 0.13 -10.63
N GLY A 147 2.76 0.05 -11.88
CA GLY A 147 2.02 -0.69 -12.91
C GLY A 147 2.86 -1.74 -13.61
N ALA A 148 2.56 -1.98 -14.89
CA ALA A 148 3.20 -3.01 -15.65
C ALA A 148 4.73 -2.91 -15.63
N ASP A 149 5.39 -4.07 -15.42
CA ASP A 149 6.85 -4.22 -15.30
C ASP A 149 7.46 -3.40 -14.15
N ASP A 150 6.71 -3.22 -13.05
CA ASP A 150 7.06 -2.37 -11.90
C ASP A 150 7.46 -0.94 -12.31
N LYS A 151 6.95 -0.43 -13.43
CA LYS A 151 7.11 0.96 -13.84
C LYS A 151 6.17 1.86 -13.01
N TYR A 152 6.54 3.13 -12.90
CA TYR A 152 5.91 4.04 -11.98
C TYR A 152 5.47 5.35 -12.63
N ILE A 153 4.36 5.90 -12.16
CA ILE A 153 3.88 7.24 -12.46
C ILE A 153 3.40 7.92 -11.19
N CYS A 154 3.62 9.22 -11.08
CA CYS A 154 3.08 10.05 -10.01
C CYS A 154 2.64 11.40 -10.52
N GLN A 155 1.45 11.82 -10.12
CA GLN A 155 0.98 13.20 -10.23
C GLN A 155 0.70 13.73 -8.82
N TYR A 156 1.32 14.86 -8.49
CA TYR A 156 1.18 15.51 -7.19
C TYR A 156 0.88 17.00 -7.35
N SER A 157 0.00 17.51 -6.52
CA SER A 157 -0.33 18.93 -6.43
C SER A 157 -0.34 19.37 -4.97
N GLU A 158 0.26 20.51 -4.67
CA GLU A 158 0.10 21.17 -3.35
C GLU A 158 -1.31 21.72 -3.16
N GLU A 159 -2.05 21.94 -4.25
CA GLU A 159 -3.45 22.40 -4.22
C GLU A 159 -4.39 21.24 -3.89
N SER A 160 -5.06 21.30 -2.75
CA SER A 160 -5.97 20.27 -2.25
C SER A 160 -7.44 20.68 -2.22
N SER A 161 -7.81 21.86 -2.73
CA SER A 161 -9.18 22.38 -2.69
C SER A 161 -10.18 21.56 -3.50
N ASN A 162 -9.71 20.83 -4.50
CA ASN A 162 -10.53 19.95 -5.34
C ASN A 162 -10.61 18.51 -4.82
N PHE A 163 -9.92 18.21 -3.73
CA PHE A 163 -10.03 16.89 -3.10
C PHE A 163 -11.36 16.79 -2.32
N TRP A 164 -11.99 15.63 -2.42
CA TRP A 164 -13.15 15.28 -1.63
C TRP A 164 -13.07 13.83 -1.14
N GLY A 165 -13.60 13.58 0.03
CA GLY A 165 -13.71 12.25 0.63
C GLY A 165 -15.02 12.11 1.39
N SER A 166 -15.67 10.94 1.28
CA SER A 166 -16.86 10.64 2.08
C SER A 166 -16.47 10.34 3.52
N ARG A 167 -17.23 10.87 4.47
CA ARG A 167 -17.00 10.59 5.89
C ARG A 167 -17.42 9.21 6.35
N HIS A 168 -18.16 8.48 5.54
CA HIS A 168 -18.72 7.20 5.91
C HIS A 168 -18.23 6.07 5.03
N GLU A 169 -18.17 6.27 3.72
CA GLU A 169 -17.81 5.24 2.75
C GLU A 169 -16.39 5.46 2.18
N LEU A 170 -15.80 4.39 1.64
CA LEU A 170 -14.57 4.44 0.87
C LEU A 170 -14.81 5.13 -0.47
N MET A 171 -15.05 6.43 -0.43
CA MET A 171 -15.26 7.25 -1.61
C MET A 171 -14.39 8.49 -1.53
N LEU A 172 -13.63 8.72 -2.57
CA LEU A 172 -12.73 9.87 -2.69
C LEU A 172 -12.51 10.25 -4.14
N GLY A 173 -12.06 11.47 -4.35
CA GLY A 173 -11.65 11.94 -5.66
C GLY A 173 -10.91 13.25 -5.60
N ASN A 174 -10.19 13.54 -6.67
CA ASN A 174 -9.49 14.80 -6.87
C ASN A 174 -9.50 15.18 -8.35
N THR A 175 -9.49 16.47 -8.61
CA THR A 175 -9.27 17.03 -9.95
C THR A 175 -7.99 17.83 -9.95
N PHE A 176 -6.97 17.33 -10.66
CA PHE A 176 -5.73 18.06 -10.91
C PHE A 176 -5.95 19.10 -12.02
N ILE A 177 -6.57 18.70 -13.12
CA ILE A 177 -6.89 19.57 -14.26
C ILE A 177 -8.34 19.38 -14.65
N ALA A 178 -9.10 20.47 -14.60
CA ALA A 178 -10.52 20.48 -15.03
C ALA A 178 -10.62 20.57 -16.56
N GLN A 179 -11.61 19.88 -17.12
CA GLN A 179 -11.93 19.91 -18.55
C GLN A 179 -12.63 21.22 -18.90
N ASN A 180 -12.06 21.99 -19.85
CA ASN A 180 -12.70 23.21 -20.39
C ASN A 180 -13.25 24.16 -19.31
N SER A 181 -12.53 24.38 -18.21
CA SER A 181 -12.95 25.19 -17.07
C SER A 181 -14.25 24.72 -16.40
N ALA A 182 -14.61 23.44 -16.54
CA ALA A 182 -15.74 22.86 -15.84
C ALA A 182 -15.52 22.89 -14.32
N LYS A 183 -16.59 23.00 -13.56
CA LYS A 183 -16.52 22.91 -12.09
C LYS A 183 -16.13 21.48 -11.69
N PRO A 184 -15.04 21.27 -10.94
CA PRO A 184 -14.66 19.95 -10.43
C PRO A 184 -15.79 19.25 -9.65
N PRO A 185 -15.92 17.92 -9.75
CA PRO A 185 -16.80 17.17 -8.87
C PRO A 185 -16.35 17.31 -7.39
N ASN A 186 -17.30 17.36 -6.49
CA ASN A 186 -17.06 17.34 -5.03
C ASN A 186 -17.73 16.14 -4.35
N LYS A 187 -18.12 15.16 -5.14
CA LYS A 187 -18.69 13.86 -4.76
C LYS A 187 -18.64 12.92 -5.96
N GLU A 188 -18.95 11.64 -5.72
CA GLU A 188 -19.14 10.66 -6.80
C GLU A 188 -20.11 11.16 -7.88
N VAL A 189 -19.71 11.02 -9.14
CA VAL A 189 -20.53 11.31 -10.32
C VAL A 189 -20.45 10.15 -11.31
N PRO A 190 -21.46 9.96 -12.20
CA PRO A 190 -21.38 8.94 -13.25
C PRO A 190 -20.15 9.13 -14.15
N PRO A 191 -19.60 8.05 -14.75
CA PRO A 191 -18.36 8.08 -15.54
C PRO A 191 -18.36 9.13 -16.65
N GLN A 192 -19.46 9.26 -17.39
CA GLN A 192 -19.58 10.25 -18.48
C GLN A 192 -19.55 11.69 -17.97
N GLU A 193 -20.10 11.92 -16.79
CA GLU A 193 -20.05 13.25 -16.16
C GLU A 193 -18.65 13.55 -15.63
N PHE A 194 -17.96 12.55 -15.04
CA PHE A 194 -16.58 12.68 -14.63
C PHE A 194 -15.70 13.07 -15.83
N ASN A 195 -15.73 12.31 -16.92
CA ASN A 195 -14.92 12.54 -18.13
C ASN A 195 -15.22 13.90 -18.78
N ARG A 196 -16.44 14.43 -18.63
CA ARG A 196 -16.80 15.77 -19.12
C ARG A 196 -16.22 16.90 -18.26
N ARG A 197 -15.94 16.66 -16.99
CA ARG A 197 -15.49 17.69 -16.03
C ARG A 197 -14.00 17.63 -15.72
N VAL A 198 -13.39 16.45 -15.83
CA VAL A 198 -12.02 16.15 -15.38
C VAL A 198 -11.18 15.73 -16.56
N SER A 199 -10.09 16.43 -16.81
CA SER A 199 -9.05 16.04 -17.76
C SER A 199 -8.00 15.17 -17.10
N GLU A 200 -7.54 15.60 -15.90
CA GLU A 200 -6.61 14.84 -15.08
C GLU A 200 -7.13 14.80 -13.64
N GLY A 201 -7.21 13.62 -13.09
CA GLY A 201 -7.74 13.37 -11.76
C GLY A 201 -8.26 11.95 -11.61
N PHE A 202 -8.95 11.71 -10.50
CA PHE A 202 -9.50 10.39 -10.19
C PHE A 202 -10.78 10.50 -9.37
N GLN A 203 -11.60 9.47 -9.46
CA GLN A 203 -12.63 9.14 -8.49
C GLN A 203 -12.62 7.65 -8.18
N VAL A 204 -12.81 7.33 -6.92
CA VAL A 204 -12.76 5.98 -6.39
C VAL A 204 -13.93 5.76 -5.47
N THR A 205 -14.58 4.62 -5.63
CA THR A 205 -15.61 4.11 -4.74
C THR A 205 -15.36 2.64 -4.42
N PRO A 206 -16.10 2.02 -3.50
CA PRO A 206 -15.94 0.59 -3.24
C PRO A 206 -16.20 -0.32 -4.44
N VAL A 207 -16.92 0.19 -5.43
CA VAL A 207 -17.39 -0.60 -6.59
C VAL A 207 -16.97 -0.03 -7.95
N TRP A 208 -16.33 1.16 -7.96
CA TRP A 208 -15.95 1.84 -9.18
C TRP A 208 -14.65 2.62 -9.04
N HIS A 209 -13.78 2.50 -10.03
CA HIS A 209 -12.53 3.25 -10.14
C HIS A 209 -12.40 3.88 -11.52
N GLN A 210 -12.01 5.14 -11.56
CA GLN A 210 -11.83 5.88 -12.79
C GLN A 210 -10.82 7.00 -12.61
N GLY A 211 -10.02 7.25 -13.63
CA GLY A 211 -9.10 8.37 -13.60
C GLY A 211 -8.19 8.46 -14.81
N SER A 212 -7.47 9.55 -14.87
CA SER A 212 -6.39 9.83 -15.81
C SER A 212 -5.36 10.72 -15.13
N ILE A 213 -4.09 10.36 -15.22
CA ILE A 213 -2.98 11.13 -14.66
C ILE A 213 -1.82 11.24 -15.64
N CYS A 214 -1.06 12.32 -15.49
CA CYS A 214 0.20 12.56 -16.18
C CYS A 214 1.34 12.66 -15.18
N ASP A 215 2.53 12.22 -15.56
CA ASP A 215 3.73 12.35 -14.74
C ASP A 215 4.00 13.81 -14.35
N ASP A 216 4.30 14.06 -13.07
CA ASP A 216 4.53 15.41 -12.54
C ASP A 216 5.90 16.01 -12.92
N GLY A 217 6.71 15.26 -13.67
CA GLY A 217 8.02 15.70 -14.18
C GLY A 217 9.13 15.72 -13.13
N ARG A 218 8.90 15.22 -11.91
CA ARG A 218 9.98 15.09 -10.92
C ARG A 218 10.92 13.94 -11.29
N THR A 219 12.22 14.14 -11.06
CA THR A 219 13.27 13.22 -11.52
C THR A 219 13.80 12.27 -10.43
N ASP A 220 13.09 12.20 -9.31
CA ASP A 220 13.57 11.49 -8.11
C ASP A 220 13.41 9.96 -8.23
N TYR A 221 12.87 9.45 -9.32
CA TYR A 221 12.60 8.03 -9.55
C TYR A 221 12.89 7.59 -10.97
N THR A 222 13.09 6.30 -11.13
CA THR A 222 13.39 5.62 -12.40
C THR A 222 12.17 4.83 -12.89
N GLY A 223 12.15 4.49 -14.19
CA GLY A 223 11.05 3.69 -14.75
C GLY A 223 9.75 4.46 -14.95
N ILE A 224 9.86 5.76 -15.24
CA ILE A 224 8.72 6.67 -15.33
C ILE A 224 7.87 6.38 -16.57
N VAL A 225 6.57 6.28 -16.35
CA VAL A 225 5.53 6.27 -17.37
C VAL A 225 4.93 7.67 -17.47
N LYS A 226 4.62 8.13 -18.68
CA LYS A 226 4.18 9.51 -18.90
C LYS A 226 2.69 9.71 -18.66
N THR A 227 1.87 8.71 -18.99
CA THR A 227 0.41 8.79 -18.88
C THR A 227 -0.18 7.48 -18.42
N ALA A 228 -1.21 7.57 -17.60
CA ALA A 228 -2.06 6.43 -17.25
C ALA A 228 -3.52 6.85 -17.22
N SER A 229 -4.40 6.00 -17.74
CA SER A 229 -5.84 6.16 -17.57
C SER A 229 -6.50 4.82 -17.29
N TRP A 230 -7.60 4.82 -16.56
CA TRP A 230 -8.28 3.59 -16.15
C TRP A 230 -9.76 3.79 -15.94
N GLU A 231 -10.50 2.71 -16.14
CA GLU A 231 -11.91 2.61 -15.81
C GLU A 231 -12.24 1.15 -15.52
N TYR A 232 -12.65 0.85 -14.30
CA TYR A 232 -13.05 -0.50 -13.92
C TYR A 232 -14.07 -0.53 -12.79
N SER A 233 -14.91 -1.55 -12.80
CA SER A 233 -15.81 -1.90 -11.71
C SER A 233 -15.16 -2.92 -10.79
N THR A 234 -15.51 -2.91 -9.51
CA THR A 234 -15.05 -3.89 -8.52
C THR A 234 -16.25 -4.51 -7.82
N ARG A 235 -16.21 -5.83 -7.65
CA ARG A 235 -17.13 -6.58 -6.81
C ARG A 235 -16.38 -7.04 -5.55
N PRO A 236 -16.58 -6.38 -4.39
CA PRO A 236 -15.99 -6.81 -3.13
C PRO A 236 -16.50 -8.21 -2.74
N ILE A 237 -15.61 -9.05 -2.20
CA ILE A 237 -15.96 -10.40 -1.71
C ILE A 237 -15.90 -10.41 -0.18
N TYR A 238 -14.79 -9.93 0.42
CA TYR A 238 -14.66 -9.79 1.88
C TYR A 238 -13.64 -8.68 2.21
N GLY A 239 -13.78 -8.12 3.41
CA GLY A 239 -12.84 -7.18 4.02
C GLY A 239 -11.97 -7.86 5.07
N TRP A 240 -11.90 -7.32 6.31
CA TRP A 240 -11.17 -7.91 7.43
C TRP A 240 -12.16 -8.64 8.36
N GLY A 241 -12.25 -9.94 8.24
CA GLY A 241 -13.20 -10.79 8.99
C GLY A 241 -13.65 -11.99 8.18
N ASP A 242 -14.48 -12.84 8.80
CA ASP A 242 -15.03 -14.01 8.14
C ASP A 242 -16.00 -13.64 7.02
N VAL A 243 -16.08 -14.50 6.01
CA VAL A 243 -17.04 -14.35 4.91
C VAL A 243 -18.46 -14.34 5.46
N ASN A 244 -19.30 -13.43 4.97
CA ASN A 244 -20.70 -13.22 5.40
C ASN A 244 -20.87 -12.77 6.88
N SER A 245 -19.82 -12.36 7.56
CA SER A 245 -19.91 -11.76 8.89
C SER A 245 -19.71 -10.24 8.86
N LYS A 246 -20.03 -9.58 9.98
CA LYS A 246 -19.68 -8.15 10.16
C LYS A 246 -18.16 -8.02 10.10
N GLN A 247 -17.67 -7.16 9.20
CA GLN A 247 -16.24 -6.92 9.06
C GLN A 247 -15.67 -6.13 10.24
N LYS A 248 -14.40 -6.35 10.55
CA LYS A 248 -13.73 -5.82 11.73
C LYS A 248 -12.75 -4.70 11.36
N SER A 249 -12.37 -3.92 12.36
CA SER A 249 -11.18 -3.06 12.26
C SER A 249 -9.92 -3.91 12.29
N THR A 250 -9.00 -3.68 11.35
CA THR A 250 -7.72 -4.40 11.25
C THR A 250 -6.86 -4.22 12.51
N ALA A 251 -6.90 -3.04 13.14
CA ALA A 251 -6.19 -2.74 14.38
C ALA A 251 -7.08 -2.82 15.64
N GLY A 252 -8.26 -3.47 15.54
CA GLY A 252 -9.21 -3.58 16.62
C GLY A 252 -9.90 -2.25 16.96
N TRP A 253 -10.65 -2.21 18.06
CA TRP A 253 -11.37 -1.01 18.51
C TRP A 253 -10.44 0.19 18.85
N PRO A 254 -9.14 0.00 19.24
CA PRO A 254 -8.25 1.13 19.48
C PRO A 254 -8.02 2.05 18.28
N ALA A 255 -8.23 1.55 17.05
CA ALA A 255 -8.14 2.36 15.83
C ALA A 255 -9.14 3.54 15.78
N ALA A 256 -10.17 3.53 16.62
CA ALA A 256 -11.08 4.67 16.77
C ALA A 256 -10.46 5.87 17.49
N PHE A 257 -9.26 5.73 18.05
CA PHE A 257 -8.62 6.77 18.85
C PHE A 257 -7.27 7.18 18.26
N PRO A 258 -6.96 8.48 18.16
CA PRO A 258 -5.73 8.99 17.54
C PRO A 258 -4.44 8.64 18.31
N VAL A 259 -4.57 8.08 19.51
CA VAL A 259 -3.43 7.68 20.38
C VAL A 259 -2.56 6.59 19.76
N PHE A 260 -3.08 5.81 18.82
CA PHE A 260 -2.41 4.65 18.24
C PHE A 260 -1.97 4.85 16.79
N GLU A 261 -1.85 6.10 16.35
CA GLU A 261 -1.39 6.44 14.99
C GLU A 261 0.06 5.99 14.71
N PRO A 262 0.40 5.69 13.44
CA PRO A 262 -0.51 5.60 12.31
C PRO A 262 -1.38 4.34 12.36
N HIS A 263 -2.58 4.48 11.79
CA HIS A 263 -3.54 3.38 11.68
C HIS A 263 -3.49 2.73 10.30
N TRP A 264 -3.90 1.47 10.25
CA TRP A 264 -4.03 0.69 9.03
C TRP A 264 -5.35 -0.07 9.02
N GLN A 265 -6.07 -0.01 7.89
CA GLN A 265 -7.32 -0.74 7.68
C GLN A 265 -7.32 -1.43 6.32
N VAL A 266 -7.44 -2.74 6.32
CA VAL A 266 -7.77 -3.50 5.12
C VAL A 266 -9.25 -3.31 4.83
N CYS A 267 -9.57 -2.60 3.76
CA CYS A 267 -10.94 -2.26 3.37
C CYS A 267 -11.57 -3.39 2.55
N MET A 268 -10.78 -4.08 1.75
CA MET A 268 -11.17 -5.23 0.94
C MET A 268 -9.97 -6.17 0.81
N ALA A 269 -9.98 -7.28 1.54
CA ALA A 269 -8.92 -8.29 1.46
C ALA A 269 -8.98 -9.07 0.14
N ALA A 270 -10.18 -9.23 -0.42
CA ALA A 270 -10.36 -9.74 -1.78
C ALA A 270 -11.61 -9.15 -2.45
N GLY A 271 -11.47 -8.93 -3.74
CA GLY A 271 -12.50 -8.55 -4.67
C GLY A 271 -12.17 -9.00 -6.08
N LEU A 272 -13.09 -8.79 -7.00
CA LEU A 272 -12.91 -9.06 -8.43
C LEU A 272 -13.20 -7.80 -9.23
N SER A 273 -12.23 -7.38 -10.02
CA SER A 273 -12.31 -6.19 -10.85
C SER A 273 -12.46 -6.53 -12.33
N THR A 274 -13.24 -5.72 -13.05
CA THR A 274 -13.47 -5.87 -14.48
C THR A 274 -13.39 -4.50 -15.15
N GLY A 275 -12.56 -4.37 -16.17
CA GLY A 275 -12.39 -3.13 -16.91
C GLY A 275 -11.06 -3.07 -17.65
N TRP A 276 -10.46 -1.90 -17.65
CA TRP A 276 -9.23 -1.65 -18.39
C TRP A 276 -8.35 -0.59 -17.73
N ILE A 277 -7.06 -0.70 -18.03
CA ILE A 277 -6.02 0.27 -17.70
C ILE A 277 -5.23 0.54 -18.97
N GLU A 278 -5.08 1.79 -19.34
CA GLU A 278 -4.17 2.26 -20.37
C GLU A 278 -2.91 2.79 -19.68
N TRP A 279 -1.77 2.25 -20.08
CA TRP A 279 -0.49 2.44 -19.43
C TRP A 279 0.56 2.79 -20.48
N ASP A 280 0.90 4.08 -20.59
CA ASP A 280 1.83 4.62 -21.60
C ASP A 280 1.44 4.22 -23.04
N GLY A 281 0.13 4.30 -23.37
CA GLY A 281 -0.43 3.91 -24.65
C GLY A 281 -0.68 2.42 -24.85
N GLN A 282 -0.31 1.58 -23.90
CA GLN A 282 -0.63 0.14 -23.88
C GLN A 282 -1.88 -0.12 -23.06
N ARG A 283 -2.85 -0.85 -23.62
CA ARG A 283 -4.12 -1.17 -22.94
C ARG A 283 -4.11 -2.59 -22.39
N PHE A 284 -4.42 -2.70 -21.10
CA PHE A 284 -4.63 -3.94 -20.37
C PHE A 284 -6.12 -4.07 -20.06
N GLU A 285 -6.77 -5.08 -20.61
CA GLU A 285 -8.17 -5.41 -20.33
C GLU A 285 -8.23 -6.65 -19.44
N PHE A 286 -9.11 -6.62 -18.45
CA PHE A 286 -9.25 -7.72 -17.49
C PHE A 286 -10.70 -7.92 -17.08
N GLN A 287 -11.04 -9.17 -16.77
CA GLN A 287 -12.35 -9.58 -16.30
C GLN A 287 -12.22 -10.46 -15.06
N ASN A 288 -12.89 -10.08 -13.98
CA ASN A 288 -12.82 -10.76 -12.68
C ASN A 288 -11.37 -10.90 -12.15
N ALA A 289 -10.52 -9.93 -12.41
CA ALA A 289 -9.15 -9.91 -11.91
C ALA A 289 -9.13 -9.78 -10.38
N PRO A 290 -8.32 -10.58 -9.66
CA PRO A 290 -8.16 -10.46 -8.22
C PRO A 290 -7.76 -9.04 -7.82
N SER A 291 -8.47 -8.49 -6.83
CA SER A 291 -8.25 -7.11 -6.38
C SER A 291 -8.28 -6.99 -4.87
N TYR A 292 -7.64 -5.94 -4.38
CA TYR A 292 -7.38 -5.65 -2.98
C TYR A 292 -7.49 -4.15 -2.70
N SER A 293 -7.85 -3.77 -1.44
CA SER A 293 -7.72 -2.39 -1.00
C SER A 293 -7.47 -2.25 0.49
N GLU A 294 -6.66 -1.25 0.84
CA GLU A 294 -6.37 -0.83 2.19
C GLU A 294 -6.24 0.69 2.30
N LYS A 295 -6.09 1.18 3.51
CA LYS A 295 -5.81 2.59 3.77
C LYS A 295 -5.03 2.77 5.06
N ASN A 296 -4.30 3.90 5.11
CA ASN A 296 -3.54 4.34 6.26
C ASN A 296 -3.88 5.79 6.58
N TRP A 297 -3.90 6.16 7.87
CA TRP A 297 -4.10 7.54 8.29
C TRP A 297 -3.39 7.85 9.61
N GLY A 298 -3.09 9.14 9.83
CA GLY A 298 -2.40 9.62 11.02
C GLY A 298 -1.52 10.84 10.76
N GLY A 299 -0.46 10.99 11.53
CA GLY A 299 0.51 12.09 11.36
C GLY A 299 1.58 11.81 10.29
N ALA A 300 2.06 10.58 10.18
CA ALA A 300 3.03 10.08 9.21
C ALA A 300 3.03 8.55 9.22
N PHE A 301 3.70 7.93 8.24
CA PHE A 301 3.92 6.49 8.24
C PHE A 301 4.86 6.07 9.40
N PRO A 302 4.89 4.75 9.74
CA PRO A 302 5.85 4.24 10.72
C PRO A 302 7.30 4.59 10.34
N ARG A 303 8.19 4.66 11.32
CA ARG A 303 9.61 4.91 11.06
C ARG A 303 10.23 3.86 10.12
N LYS A 304 9.77 2.61 10.22
CA LYS A 304 10.18 1.49 9.38
C LYS A 304 9.00 0.53 9.24
N TRP A 305 8.81 -0.02 8.04
CA TRP A 305 7.72 -0.98 7.82
C TRP A 305 8.08 -2.01 6.75
N PHE A 306 7.32 -3.08 6.72
CA PHE A 306 7.26 -4.05 5.63
C PHE A 306 5.80 -4.37 5.32
N TRP A 307 5.55 -4.80 4.09
CA TRP A 307 4.25 -5.26 3.65
C TRP A 307 4.38 -6.41 2.65
N VAL A 308 3.43 -7.35 2.72
CA VAL A 308 3.29 -8.50 1.82
C VAL A 308 1.81 -8.70 1.54
N GLN A 309 1.43 -8.72 0.27
CA GLN A 309 0.05 -8.98 -0.15
C GLN A 309 0.02 -9.88 -1.38
N CYS A 310 -0.87 -10.88 -1.36
CA CYS A 310 -1.07 -11.74 -2.51
C CYS A 310 -2.50 -12.27 -2.56
N SER A 311 -3.10 -12.27 -3.76
CA SER A 311 -4.39 -12.87 -4.05
C SER A 311 -4.33 -13.77 -5.29
N VAL A 312 -3.11 -14.10 -5.78
CA VAL A 312 -2.87 -14.97 -6.92
C VAL A 312 -1.94 -16.07 -6.47
N PHE A 313 -2.45 -17.27 -6.27
CA PHE A 313 -1.67 -18.41 -5.78
C PHE A 313 -1.80 -19.62 -6.70
N GLU A 314 -0.72 -20.37 -6.82
CA GLU A 314 -0.66 -21.66 -7.47
C GLU A 314 -0.84 -22.80 -6.43
N GLY A 315 -1.48 -23.89 -6.82
CA GLY A 315 -1.67 -25.06 -5.96
C GLY A 315 -2.80 -24.95 -4.92
N ALA A 316 -3.56 -23.85 -4.92
CA ALA A 316 -4.72 -23.70 -4.06
C ALA A 316 -5.97 -24.33 -4.68
N ILE A 317 -6.76 -25.04 -3.85
CA ILE A 317 -8.12 -25.44 -4.19
C ILE A 317 -9.06 -24.39 -3.59
N GLY A 318 -9.39 -23.36 -4.37
CA GLY A 318 -10.22 -22.25 -3.96
C GLY A 318 -9.46 -20.94 -3.79
N ASP A 319 -10.20 -19.91 -3.42
CA ASP A 319 -9.65 -18.55 -3.32
C ASP A 319 -8.81 -18.39 -2.04
N VAL A 320 -7.60 -17.88 -2.20
CA VAL A 320 -6.70 -17.49 -1.11
C VAL A 320 -6.43 -15.99 -1.22
N ALA A 321 -6.54 -15.29 -0.10
CA ALA A 321 -6.07 -13.90 0.00
C ALA A 321 -5.21 -13.73 1.25
N LEU A 322 -4.00 -13.19 1.06
CA LEU A 322 -3.05 -12.91 2.11
C LEU A 322 -2.80 -11.40 2.20
N THR A 323 -2.80 -10.90 3.42
CA THR A 323 -2.25 -9.59 3.76
C THR A 323 -1.42 -9.72 5.01
N ALA A 324 -0.18 -9.25 4.97
CA ALA A 324 0.70 -9.18 6.13
C ALA A 324 1.46 -7.87 6.13
N GLY A 325 1.63 -7.26 7.29
CA GLY A 325 2.39 -6.03 7.42
C GLY A 325 2.86 -5.82 8.84
N GLY A 326 3.91 -5.03 8.97
CA GLY A 326 4.44 -4.66 10.26
C GLY A 326 5.22 -3.36 10.21
N GLY A 327 5.25 -2.67 11.35
CA GLY A 327 5.87 -1.37 11.46
C GLY A 327 6.59 -1.15 12.80
N LEU A 328 7.57 -0.27 12.77
CA LEU A 328 8.20 0.31 13.94
C LEU A 328 7.59 1.70 14.14
N ARG A 329 6.63 1.80 15.05
CA ARG A 329 5.91 3.05 15.32
C ARG A 329 6.38 3.70 16.62
N ARG A 330 6.26 5.01 16.67
CA ARG A 330 6.52 5.77 17.90
C ARG A 330 5.35 5.61 18.87
N LEU A 331 5.64 5.43 20.15
CA LEU A 331 4.59 5.45 21.17
C LEU A 331 4.17 6.89 21.47
N PRO A 332 2.86 7.18 21.50
CA PRO A 332 2.35 8.51 21.79
C PRO A 332 2.83 9.05 23.14
N GLY A 333 3.27 10.30 23.15
CA GLY A 333 3.77 10.97 24.37
C GLY A 333 5.17 10.54 24.83
N LEU A 334 5.83 9.61 24.10
CA LEU A 334 7.18 9.11 24.40
C LEU A 334 8.07 9.28 23.18
N SER A 335 8.73 10.43 23.05
CA SER A 335 9.42 10.85 21.83
C SER A 335 10.49 9.87 21.31
N GLU A 336 11.12 9.10 22.20
CA GLU A 336 12.22 8.19 21.86
C GLU A 336 11.84 6.70 22.03
N THR A 337 10.58 6.39 22.32
CA THR A 337 10.14 5.02 22.51
C THR A 337 9.40 4.52 21.29
N PHE A 338 9.86 3.40 20.74
CA PHE A 338 9.26 2.75 19.58
C PHE A 338 8.77 1.36 19.97
N GLU A 339 7.67 0.94 19.35
CA GLU A 339 7.19 -0.43 19.44
C GLU A 339 7.10 -1.06 18.03
N SER A 340 7.33 -2.37 18.00
CA SER A 340 7.13 -3.18 16.79
C SER A 340 5.72 -3.76 16.81
N ALA A 341 4.95 -3.51 15.77
CA ALA A 341 3.63 -4.09 15.56
C ALA A 341 3.60 -4.82 14.21
N ALA A 342 2.95 -5.98 14.16
CA ALA A 342 2.74 -6.70 12.90
C ALA A 342 1.46 -7.53 13.00
N LEU A 343 0.87 -7.80 11.84
CA LEU A 343 -0.33 -8.64 11.73
C LEU A 343 -0.35 -9.41 10.40
N ILE A 344 -1.09 -10.53 10.40
CA ILE A 344 -1.31 -11.35 9.22
C ILE A 344 -2.79 -11.69 9.18
N GLY A 345 -3.41 -11.55 8.00
CA GLY A 345 -4.76 -12.02 7.70
C GLY A 345 -4.75 -12.91 6.47
N ILE A 346 -5.35 -14.09 6.60
CA ILE A 346 -5.48 -15.06 5.51
C ILE A 346 -6.93 -15.46 5.37
N HIS A 347 -7.49 -15.32 4.19
CA HIS A 347 -8.77 -15.92 3.84
C HIS A 347 -8.53 -17.16 3.01
N TYR A 348 -9.12 -18.30 3.46
CA TYR A 348 -9.07 -19.56 2.73
C TYR A 348 -10.25 -20.46 3.12
N GLY A 349 -10.92 -21.02 2.13
CA GLY A 349 -12.03 -21.94 2.35
C GLY A 349 -13.23 -21.32 3.09
N GLY A 350 -13.45 -20.01 2.97
CA GLY A 350 -14.49 -19.26 3.66
C GLY A 350 -14.17 -18.90 5.11
N ILE A 351 -12.98 -19.25 5.61
CA ILE A 351 -12.50 -18.98 6.96
C ILE A 351 -11.46 -17.85 6.92
N PHE A 352 -11.53 -16.97 7.93
CA PHE A 352 -10.53 -15.94 8.15
C PHE A 352 -9.58 -16.33 9.28
N TYR A 353 -8.30 -16.51 8.95
CA TYR A 353 -7.22 -16.79 9.90
C TYR A 353 -6.50 -15.50 10.21
N GLU A 354 -6.64 -15.01 11.45
CA GLU A 354 -6.10 -13.75 11.91
C GLU A 354 -4.99 -13.97 12.92
N PHE A 355 -3.82 -13.34 12.70
CA PHE A 355 -2.71 -13.31 13.63
C PHE A 355 -2.35 -11.86 13.90
N VAL A 356 -2.74 -11.39 15.07
CA VAL A 356 -2.58 -10.02 15.54
C VAL A 356 -1.94 -10.01 16.93
N PRO A 357 -1.27 -8.96 17.37
CA PRO A 357 -0.51 -8.99 18.63
C PRO A 357 -1.30 -9.34 19.88
N TRP A 358 -2.63 -9.24 19.85
CA TRP A 358 -3.54 -9.57 20.97
C TRP A 358 -4.13 -10.98 20.91
N ASN A 359 -3.89 -11.76 19.85
CA ASN A 359 -4.30 -13.18 19.78
C ASN A 359 -3.15 -14.10 19.34
N ALA A 360 -2.03 -13.55 18.95
CA ALA A 360 -0.89 -14.29 18.41
C ALA A 360 0.44 -13.62 18.75
N SER A 361 1.50 -14.36 18.53
CA SER A 361 2.86 -13.87 18.45
C SER A 361 3.27 -13.80 16.99
N VAL A 362 3.69 -12.64 16.51
CA VAL A 362 4.17 -12.44 15.12
C VAL A 362 5.65 -12.05 15.17
N SER A 363 6.50 -12.81 14.51
CA SER A 363 7.94 -12.56 14.41
C SER A 363 8.38 -12.45 12.95
N TRP A 364 9.43 -11.69 12.69
CA TRP A 364 9.93 -11.50 11.34
C TRP A 364 11.44 -11.28 11.26
N GLU A 365 11.98 -11.62 10.09
CA GLU A 365 13.31 -11.30 9.62
C GLU A 365 13.20 -10.70 8.22
N ILE A 366 13.37 -9.39 8.11
CA ILE A 366 13.27 -8.66 6.85
C ILE A 366 14.62 -8.06 6.49
N THR A 367 15.15 -8.41 5.33
CA THR A 367 16.37 -7.77 4.82
C THR A 367 16.05 -6.36 4.32
N PRO A 368 17.03 -5.48 4.15
CA PRO A 368 16.81 -4.17 3.52
C PRO A 368 16.10 -4.25 2.16
N TRP A 369 16.30 -5.36 1.45
CA TRP A 369 15.57 -5.75 0.25
C TRP A 369 15.82 -7.21 -0.09
N GLY A 370 14.89 -7.85 -0.79
CA GLY A 370 15.05 -9.15 -1.43
C GLY A 370 14.61 -10.36 -0.59
N LYS A 371 14.39 -10.21 0.73
CA LYS A 371 13.93 -11.34 1.56
C LYS A 371 13.05 -10.91 2.70
N TRP A 372 11.88 -11.57 2.83
CA TRP A 372 10.92 -11.48 3.92
C TRP A 372 10.68 -12.88 4.48
N HIS A 373 10.92 -13.06 5.76
CA HIS A 373 10.53 -14.26 6.51
C HIS A 373 9.67 -13.83 7.68
N ILE A 374 8.42 -14.27 7.72
CA ILE A 374 7.45 -13.90 8.74
C ILE A 374 6.83 -15.16 9.28
N PHE A 375 6.81 -15.29 10.59
CA PHE A 375 6.23 -16.44 11.29
C PHE A 375 5.26 -15.94 12.37
N ALA A 376 4.08 -16.56 12.43
CA ALA A 376 3.14 -16.28 13.52
C ALA A 376 2.54 -17.55 14.10
N GLU A 377 2.22 -17.48 15.39
CA GLU A 377 1.54 -18.54 16.12
C GLU A 377 0.46 -17.97 17.05
N SER A 378 -0.73 -18.56 16.97
CA SER A 378 -1.83 -18.36 17.88
C SER A 378 -2.01 -19.60 18.78
N GLU A 379 -3.08 -19.65 19.56
CA GLU A 379 -3.41 -20.84 20.34
C GLU A 379 -3.73 -22.06 19.47
N THR A 380 -4.30 -21.84 18.28
CA THR A 380 -4.89 -22.88 17.43
C THR A 380 -4.17 -23.08 16.09
N HIS A 381 -3.47 -22.09 15.60
CA HIS A 381 -2.89 -22.10 14.25
C HIS A 381 -1.45 -21.52 14.23
N MET A 382 -0.71 -21.89 13.19
CA MET A 382 0.63 -21.38 12.90
C MET A 382 0.71 -21.04 11.41
N VAL A 383 1.41 -19.96 11.09
CA VAL A 383 1.63 -19.52 9.72
C VAL A 383 3.09 -19.15 9.49
N GLU A 384 3.59 -19.45 8.32
CA GLU A 384 4.93 -19.07 7.86
C GLU A 384 4.85 -18.52 6.43
N LEU A 385 5.47 -17.37 6.23
CA LEU A 385 5.60 -16.68 4.96
C LEU A 385 7.09 -16.60 4.64
N GLU A 386 7.47 -17.13 3.51
CA GLU A 386 8.80 -16.94 2.93
C GLU A 386 8.64 -16.24 1.59
N ALA A 387 9.10 -15.00 1.50
CA ALA A 387 9.05 -14.25 0.26
C ALA A 387 10.44 -13.75 -0.14
N THR A 388 10.69 -13.75 -1.45
CA THR A 388 11.94 -13.30 -2.04
C THR A 388 11.70 -12.55 -3.33
N THR A 389 12.65 -11.72 -3.71
CA THR A 389 12.72 -11.13 -5.03
C THR A 389 14.16 -10.87 -5.43
N GLU A 390 14.48 -11.12 -6.70
CA GLU A 390 15.75 -10.70 -7.32
C GLU A 390 15.59 -9.38 -8.08
N ASP A 391 14.34 -8.92 -8.25
CA ASP A 391 14.02 -7.65 -8.88
C ASP A 391 14.52 -6.48 -8.02
N PRO A 392 15.12 -5.44 -8.61
CA PRO A 392 15.59 -4.27 -7.87
C PRO A 392 14.47 -3.52 -7.14
N GLY A 393 13.21 -3.73 -7.54
CA GLY A 393 12.05 -3.00 -7.04
C GLY A 393 12.04 -1.53 -7.47
N THR A 394 10.91 -0.89 -7.25
CA THR A 394 10.68 0.51 -7.61
C THR A 394 10.53 1.37 -6.37
N THR A 395 11.19 2.51 -6.36
CA THR A 395 11.04 3.50 -5.28
C THR A 395 9.73 4.25 -5.45
N LEU A 396 8.91 4.24 -4.40
CA LEU A 396 7.64 4.95 -4.34
C LEU A 396 7.67 6.05 -3.27
N ARG A 397 6.74 6.99 -3.36
CA ARG A 397 6.55 8.02 -2.34
C ARG A 397 5.59 7.52 -1.26
N ALA A 398 5.93 7.84 -0.01
CA ALA A 398 5.06 7.65 1.15
C ALA A 398 5.09 8.89 2.05
N PRO A 399 4.05 9.13 2.86
CA PRO A 399 4.01 10.25 3.79
C PRO A 399 5.05 10.11 4.89
N THR A 400 6.09 10.94 4.85
CA THR A 400 7.17 10.97 5.86
C THR A 400 6.93 12.07 6.88
N GLU A 401 7.57 11.93 8.05
CA GLU A 401 7.45 12.94 9.11
C GLU A 401 8.15 14.25 8.73
N GLU A 402 9.29 14.15 8.03
CA GLU A 402 10.18 15.29 7.76
C GLU A 402 9.95 15.96 6.39
N LEU A 403 9.50 15.20 5.37
CA LEU A 403 9.47 15.65 3.99
C LEU A 403 8.08 15.57 3.33
N GLY A 404 7.04 15.12 4.08
CA GLY A 404 5.73 14.84 3.49
C GLY A 404 5.79 13.67 2.50
N LEU A 405 5.04 13.74 1.41
CA LEU A 405 5.01 12.70 0.37
C LEU A 405 6.34 12.69 -0.39
N ALA A 406 7.26 11.84 0.04
CA ALA A 406 8.64 11.75 -0.45
C ALA A 406 9.03 10.30 -0.76
N PRO A 407 10.07 10.05 -1.60
CA PRO A 407 10.61 8.72 -1.84
C PRO A 407 11.02 8.05 -0.52
N ALA A 408 10.27 7.04 -0.08
CA ALA A 408 10.42 6.46 1.26
C ALA A 408 10.19 4.95 1.32
N CYS A 409 9.72 4.31 0.26
CA CYS A 409 9.57 2.85 0.21
C CYS A 409 10.07 2.29 -1.13
N ARG A 410 10.23 0.97 -1.14
CA ARG A 410 10.59 0.18 -2.31
C ARG A 410 9.64 -0.98 -2.43
N ASP A 411 9.05 -1.14 -3.62
CA ASP A 411 8.01 -2.10 -3.90
C ASP A 411 8.32 -2.93 -5.14
N THR A 412 7.74 -4.14 -5.18
CA THR A 412 7.60 -4.96 -6.38
C THR A 412 6.28 -5.73 -6.36
N CYS A 413 5.74 -6.00 -7.53
CA CYS A 413 4.61 -6.93 -7.71
C CYS A 413 5.04 -8.30 -8.28
N PHE A 414 6.35 -8.58 -8.35
CA PHE A 414 6.93 -9.80 -8.89
C PHE A 414 7.61 -10.67 -7.83
N GLY A 415 7.15 -10.57 -6.57
CA GLY A 415 7.69 -11.37 -5.47
C GLY A 415 7.34 -12.85 -5.61
N ASP A 416 8.34 -13.72 -5.37
CA ASP A 416 8.14 -15.13 -5.11
C ASP A 416 7.75 -15.32 -3.64
N LEU A 417 6.64 -16.00 -3.39
CA LEU A 417 6.08 -16.19 -2.06
C LEU A 417 5.67 -17.65 -1.86
N ARG A 418 6.00 -18.21 -0.70
CA ARG A 418 5.39 -19.42 -0.16
C ARG A 418 4.62 -19.07 1.09
N LEU A 419 3.37 -19.49 1.15
CA LEU A 419 2.47 -19.37 2.30
C LEU A 419 2.14 -20.78 2.82
N GLN A 420 2.46 -21.02 4.09
CA GLN A 420 2.12 -22.27 4.77
C GLN A 420 1.32 -21.99 6.04
N LEU A 421 0.19 -22.70 6.21
CA LEU A 421 -0.70 -22.58 7.35
C LEU A 421 -0.97 -23.96 7.94
N TRP A 422 -0.86 -24.09 9.27
CA TRP A 422 -1.07 -25.34 10.02
C TRP A 422 -2.00 -25.15 11.20
N GLU A 423 -2.67 -26.24 11.56
CA GLU A 423 -3.18 -26.40 12.92
C GLU A 423 -1.99 -26.40 13.92
N ARG A 424 -2.19 -25.84 15.10
CA ARG A 424 -1.22 -25.91 16.19
C ARG A 424 -1.64 -27.01 17.18
N LYS A 425 -0.75 -27.97 17.45
CA LYS A 425 -0.96 -29.00 18.45
C LYS A 425 -0.87 -28.45 19.86
N SER A 426 -1.47 -29.12 20.84
CA SER A 426 -1.41 -28.76 22.25
C SER A 426 0.02 -28.66 22.83
N ASN A 427 0.96 -29.40 22.25
CA ASN A 427 2.40 -29.33 22.61
C ASN A 427 3.16 -28.18 21.93
N GLY A 428 2.46 -27.30 21.19
CA GLY A 428 3.06 -26.16 20.49
C GLY A 428 3.71 -26.49 19.15
N SER A 429 3.67 -27.74 18.66
CA SER A 429 4.25 -28.11 17.37
C SER A 429 3.26 -27.93 16.21
N LYS A 430 3.79 -27.85 14.97
CA LYS A 430 3.03 -27.84 13.74
C LYS A 430 2.17 -29.12 13.65
N GLY A 431 0.91 -28.95 13.38
CA GLY A 431 -0.09 -30.02 13.23
C GLY A 431 -0.37 -30.33 11.76
N LYS A 432 -1.67 -30.52 11.46
CA LYS A 432 -2.13 -30.76 10.10
C LYS A 432 -1.88 -29.50 9.24
N VAL A 433 -1.39 -29.72 8.02
CA VAL A 433 -1.30 -28.65 7.00
C VAL A 433 -2.72 -28.30 6.56
N ILE A 434 -3.06 -27.02 6.65
CA ILE A 434 -4.31 -26.45 6.14
C ILE A 434 -4.09 -25.92 4.73
N LEU A 435 -2.97 -25.21 4.51
CA LEU A 435 -2.62 -24.59 3.25
C LEU A 435 -1.09 -24.62 3.05
N ASP A 436 -0.66 -24.94 1.82
CA ASP A 436 0.72 -24.80 1.36
C ASP A 436 0.65 -24.42 -0.12
N VAL A 437 0.93 -23.15 -0.41
CA VAL A 437 0.75 -22.57 -1.74
C VAL A 437 1.86 -21.60 -2.06
N THR A 438 2.09 -21.38 -3.35
CA THR A 438 3.13 -20.47 -3.86
C THR A 438 2.54 -19.42 -4.79
N SER A 439 3.28 -18.35 -4.97
CA SER A 439 2.97 -17.28 -5.92
C SER A 439 4.26 -16.68 -6.46
N ASN A 440 4.22 -16.17 -7.67
CA ASN A 440 5.24 -15.33 -8.27
C ASN A 440 4.71 -13.92 -8.62
N MET A 441 3.59 -13.54 -7.99
CA MET A 441 2.92 -12.25 -8.15
C MET A 441 2.60 -11.59 -6.79
N ALA A 442 3.39 -11.89 -5.77
CA ALA A 442 3.24 -11.22 -4.49
C ALA A 442 3.70 -9.76 -4.57
N GLY A 443 2.90 -8.86 -4.00
CA GLY A 443 3.33 -7.52 -3.68
C GLY A 443 4.23 -7.56 -2.44
N LEU A 444 5.43 -7.00 -2.54
CA LEU A 444 6.42 -6.96 -1.47
C LEU A 444 6.93 -5.53 -1.30
N GLU A 445 6.94 -5.05 -0.06
CA GLU A 445 7.38 -3.69 0.26
C GLU A 445 8.29 -3.66 1.48
N VAL A 446 9.27 -2.74 1.44
CA VAL A 446 9.98 -2.22 2.60
C VAL A 446 10.00 -0.70 2.55
N GLY A 447 9.79 -0.05 3.69
CA GLY A 447 9.78 1.41 3.72
C GLY A 447 10.35 2.00 5.01
N GLY A 448 10.52 3.33 4.98
CA GLY A 448 11.16 4.10 6.04
C GLY A 448 12.64 3.77 6.19
N GLY A 449 13.17 3.90 7.38
CA GLY A 449 14.58 3.57 7.61
C GLY A 449 15.14 4.16 8.89
N PRO A 450 16.49 4.05 9.05
CA PRO A 450 17.46 3.47 8.10
C PRO A 450 17.47 1.94 8.07
N TRP A 451 17.77 1.38 6.89
CA TRP A 451 17.88 -0.06 6.63
C TRP A 451 19.36 -0.47 6.49
N PHE A 452 20.09 -0.54 7.61
CA PHE A 452 21.50 -0.95 7.58
C PHE A 452 21.69 -2.47 7.59
N ASN A 453 20.78 -3.17 8.27
CA ASN A 453 20.86 -4.61 8.49
C ASN A 453 19.48 -5.24 8.43
N THR A 454 19.43 -6.59 8.44
CA THR A 454 18.19 -7.35 8.61
C THR A 454 17.45 -6.88 9.86
N TRP A 455 16.19 -6.54 9.70
CA TRP A 455 15.31 -6.18 10.79
C TRP A 455 14.64 -7.43 11.35
N LYS A 456 15.08 -7.83 12.55
CA LYS A 456 14.48 -8.91 13.32
C LYS A 456 13.70 -8.33 14.47
N ALA A 457 12.43 -8.70 14.58
CA ALA A 457 11.59 -8.26 15.69
C ALA A 457 10.44 -9.24 15.93
N LYS A 458 9.73 -9.01 17.03
CA LYS A 458 8.56 -9.77 17.46
C LYS A 458 7.50 -8.81 17.97
N ALA A 459 6.28 -8.99 17.55
CA ALA A 459 5.10 -8.30 18.05
C ALA A 459 4.27 -9.29 18.87
N GLN A 460 4.04 -8.96 20.13
CA GLN A 460 3.18 -9.69 21.05
C GLN A 460 2.78 -8.77 22.17
N MET A 461 1.50 -8.65 22.46
CA MET A 461 1.03 -7.82 23.57
C MET A 461 1.15 -8.53 24.91
N PRO A 462 1.45 -7.80 26.00
CA PRO A 462 1.33 -8.34 27.35
C PRO A 462 -0.11 -8.81 27.63
N GLU A 463 -0.27 -9.86 28.41
CA GLU A 463 -1.57 -10.48 28.69
C GLU A 463 -2.63 -9.51 29.23
N ILE A 464 -2.21 -8.55 30.05
CA ILE A 464 -3.11 -7.53 30.63
C ILE A 464 -3.69 -6.62 29.55
N VAL A 465 -2.88 -6.25 28.53
CA VAL A 465 -3.30 -5.44 27.39
C VAL A 465 -4.17 -6.26 26.45
N THR A 466 -3.79 -7.51 26.20
CA THR A 466 -4.58 -8.49 25.43
C THR A 466 -5.98 -8.64 26.00
N ARG A 467 -6.11 -8.79 27.31
CA ARG A 467 -7.43 -8.87 27.99
C ARG A 467 -8.25 -7.60 27.78
N ALA A 468 -7.62 -6.43 27.85
CA ALA A 468 -8.31 -5.15 27.68
C ALA A 468 -8.80 -4.96 26.22
N ILE A 469 -7.98 -5.34 25.22
CA ILE A 469 -8.35 -5.20 23.82
C ILE A 469 -9.42 -6.21 23.39
N ASN A 470 -9.41 -7.41 23.97
CA ASN A 470 -10.39 -8.46 23.69
C ASN A 470 -11.74 -8.24 24.38
N VAL A 471 -11.88 -7.18 25.21
CA VAL A 471 -13.21 -6.76 25.68
C VAL A 471 -14.05 -6.37 24.46
N PRO A 472 -15.21 -6.98 24.24
CA PRO A 472 -16.08 -6.62 23.12
C PRO A 472 -16.62 -5.19 23.34
N VAL A 473 -16.07 -4.23 22.60
CA VAL A 473 -16.54 -2.84 22.59
C VAL A 473 -17.42 -2.64 21.36
N ASP A 474 -18.70 -2.41 21.59
CA ASP A 474 -19.63 -2.05 20.51
C ASP A 474 -19.58 -0.53 20.29
N LEU A 475 -18.67 -0.12 19.41
CA LEU A 475 -18.52 1.30 19.06
C LEU A 475 -19.77 1.89 18.41
N ASP A 476 -20.53 1.09 17.63
CA ASP A 476 -21.75 1.55 17.00
C ASP A 476 -22.81 1.94 18.05
N SER A 477 -22.97 1.10 19.08
CA SER A 477 -23.88 1.41 20.20
C SER A 477 -23.39 2.62 21.00
N ILE A 478 -22.10 2.74 21.28
CA ILE A 478 -21.53 3.88 22.01
C ILE A 478 -21.79 5.18 21.24
N PHE A 479 -21.44 5.21 19.95
CA PHE A 479 -21.57 6.41 19.13
C PHE A 479 -23.01 6.70 18.68
N SER A 480 -23.92 5.71 18.74
CA SER A 480 -25.34 5.99 18.58
C SER A 480 -25.93 6.83 19.71
N LEU A 481 -25.41 6.63 20.94
CA LEU A 481 -25.78 7.42 22.12
C LEU A 481 -25.06 8.78 22.18
N THR A 482 -23.88 8.87 21.57
CA THR A 482 -23.03 10.08 21.58
C THR A 482 -22.52 10.42 20.17
N PRO A 483 -23.42 10.79 19.21
CA PRO A 483 -23.03 10.95 17.80
C PRO A 483 -21.96 12.03 17.57
N PHE A 484 -21.91 13.05 18.45
CA PHE A 484 -20.95 14.14 18.40
C PHE A 484 -19.51 13.72 18.80
N LEU A 485 -19.37 12.56 19.44
CA LEU A 485 -18.04 11.98 19.77
C LEU A 485 -17.57 10.97 18.72
N LYS A 486 -18.40 10.64 17.72
CA LYS A 486 -18.02 9.69 16.68
C LYS A 486 -16.87 10.25 15.85
N PRO A 487 -15.69 9.57 15.81
CA PRO A 487 -14.59 10.01 14.97
C PRO A 487 -14.98 10.06 13.49
N PRO A 488 -14.43 11.00 12.72
CA PRO A 488 -14.57 10.94 11.27
C PRO A 488 -14.05 9.61 10.73
N GLY A 489 -14.67 9.10 9.66
CA GLY A 489 -14.21 7.88 8.98
C GLY A 489 -14.74 6.56 9.56
N LEU A 490 -15.19 6.56 10.79
CA LEU A 490 -15.73 5.36 11.45
C LEU A 490 -17.13 4.98 10.94
#